data_e47e7c902fc6d7cee0e64822dbc29ea4
#
_entry.id   e47e7c902fc6d7cee0e64822dbc29ea4
#
_cell.length_a   1.000
_cell.length_b   1.000
_cell.length_c   1.000
_cell.angle_alpha   90.00
_cell.angle_beta   90.00
_cell.angle_gamma   90.00
#
_symmetry.space_group_name_H-M   'P 1'
#
loop_
_entity.id
_entity.type
_entity.pdbx_description
1 polymer ?
#
loop_
_entity_poly.entity_id
_entity_poly.type
_entity_poly.pdbx_seq_one_letter_code
_entity_poly.pdbx_strand_id
1 'polypeptide(L)'
;MIQRKNGYSLVLIILMSTFILALLAGAMRVVTQSYIYSQEEYYYKLAQEAGEAGTAYANACLDANGAEQSWSSVPGGIGPLRPETNCKGAVNPSYEKYVFDEGNKFRTTFEVGDLEASTRSTALSAATAQISSVGRVEITNGSGVVLKTYVAVVKKSVTWPADIDATRTVSGTNRTCAILSNNVWCWGKNDMGQLGDGTTHSSNIPVKVRSIGDMRNGKIIDIFTAQQHSCVLTQLGSNKKVYCWGDNRFGQLGNGSSGAGNYSSVPVEVGGDLAGKDVTSIGGTGDVSCAVASGKIYCWGRNNMGQLGFGNPENPGLRATPVQINSGGYNRLPINYFATKLATGGSRSQTMCTITTEKKAYCWGLARFGQMGIGPISGNHYSHATLVKGLEGVTDISQDGYTWASDHSYVSHTCAIALTRTPTGTTTDVYCWGGAGRGQSGSPGTGPFGAHFQPAKVDGLPGVPLRIEVGIAHSCALVNNGGNKEVYCWGDNKLGQLGKGNDNASKAIQKSSNPVLVHSGDDGLPLTESVVDIAAGANRGCAIMSDKRSYCWGLNDNGQIGDGTSGSENNRFSPTESLFLRPVQNRYIY
;
A
#
# COMPACT_ATOMS: atom_id res chain seq x y z
N MET A 1 83.64 -66.71 41.66
CA MET A 1 82.19 -66.74 41.45
C MET A 1 81.73 -65.30 41.25
N ILE A 2 81.54 -64.85 40.04
CA ILE A 2 80.96 -63.53 39.73
C ILE A 2 79.68 -63.84 39.02
N GLN A 3 78.57 -63.54 39.70
CA GLN A 3 77.23 -63.72 39.17
C GLN A 3 76.88 -62.74 38.06
N ARG A 4 76.42 -63.29 36.94
CA ARG A 4 75.69 -62.56 35.89
C ARG A 4 74.33 -62.12 36.43
N LYS A 5 74.16 -60.83 36.64
CA LYS A 5 72.86 -60.26 37.00
C LYS A 5 72.48 -59.00 36.25
N ASN A 6 73.01 -58.73 35.08
CA ASN A 6 72.73 -57.46 34.39
C ASN A 6 72.06 -57.56 33.01
N GLY A 7 71.64 -58.73 32.55
CA GLY A 7 70.98 -58.84 31.24
C GLY A 7 69.46 -58.48 31.23
N TYR A 8 68.75 -58.78 32.33
CA TYR A 8 67.31 -58.57 32.42
C TYR A 8 66.90 -57.10 32.63
N SER A 9 67.74 -56.28 33.23
CA SER A 9 67.46 -54.88 33.52
C SER A 9 67.48 -54.03 32.23
N LEU A 10 68.37 -54.34 31.31
CA LEU A 10 68.45 -53.55 30.02
C LEU A 10 67.26 -53.84 29.09
N VAL A 11 66.84 -55.11 29.02
CA VAL A 11 65.67 -55.53 28.23
C VAL A 11 64.39 -54.94 28.81
N LEU A 12 64.26 -54.90 30.12
CA LEU A 12 63.08 -54.30 30.78
C LEU A 12 63.02 -52.82 30.59
N ILE A 13 64.18 -52.10 30.64
CA ILE A 13 64.25 -50.65 30.36
C ILE A 13 63.88 -50.35 28.93
N ILE A 14 64.34 -51.16 27.98
CA ILE A 14 63.99 -50.96 26.53
C ILE A 14 62.51 -51.24 26.33
N LEU A 15 61.92 -52.27 26.91
CA LEU A 15 60.52 -52.60 26.83
C LEU A 15 59.63 -51.49 27.49
N MET A 16 60.02 -51.00 28.66
CA MET A 16 59.36 -49.90 29.33
C MET A 16 59.45 -48.57 28.49
N SER A 17 60.61 -48.25 27.94
CA SER A 17 60.78 -47.05 27.12
C SER A 17 60.01 -47.11 25.81
N THR A 18 59.94 -48.27 25.13
CA THR A 18 59.08 -48.46 23.95
C THR A 18 57.60 -48.40 24.27
N PHE A 19 57.17 -48.94 25.44
CA PHE A 19 55.80 -48.83 25.88
C PHE A 19 55.39 -47.39 26.26
N ILE A 20 56.30 -46.66 26.93
CA ILE A 20 56.09 -45.23 27.24
C ILE A 20 56.05 -44.41 25.96
N LEU A 21 56.95 -44.65 24.99
CA LEU A 21 56.91 -43.99 23.68
C LEU A 21 55.65 -44.30 22.91
N ALA A 22 55.12 -45.52 22.94
CA ALA A 22 53.87 -45.89 22.33
C ALA A 22 52.66 -45.19 22.98
N LEU A 23 52.64 -45.09 24.33
CA LEU A 23 51.63 -44.36 25.09
C LEU A 23 51.69 -42.84 24.79
N LEU A 24 52.89 -42.23 24.72
CA LEU A 24 53.07 -40.84 24.37
C LEU A 24 52.61 -40.56 22.93
N ALA A 25 52.95 -41.46 22.00
CA ALA A 25 52.49 -41.34 20.60
C ALA A 25 50.97 -41.48 20.49
N GLY A 26 50.35 -42.39 21.27
CA GLY A 26 48.89 -42.51 21.37
C GLY A 26 48.22 -41.27 21.95
N ALA A 27 48.76 -40.77 23.08
CA ALA A 27 48.27 -39.53 23.70
C ALA A 27 48.43 -38.32 22.76
N MET A 28 49.58 -38.21 22.10
CA MET A 28 49.80 -37.13 21.10
C MET A 28 48.82 -37.23 19.93
N ARG A 29 48.47 -38.42 19.47
CA ARG A 29 47.47 -38.66 18.44
C ARG A 29 46.06 -38.24 18.87
N VAL A 30 45.66 -38.54 20.10
CA VAL A 30 44.39 -38.13 20.67
C VAL A 30 44.33 -36.63 20.86
N VAL A 31 45.38 -36.00 21.40
CA VAL A 31 45.45 -34.53 21.54
C VAL A 31 45.41 -33.83 20.18
N THR A 32 46.16 -34.33 19.19
CA THR A 32 46.15 -33.78 17.85
C THR A 32 44.80 -33.93 17.19
N GLN A 33 44.14 -35.09 17.35
CA GLN A 33 42.80 -35.31 16.81
C GLN A 33 41.76 -34.41 17.49
N SER A 34 41.79 -34.29 18.84
CA SER A 34 40.93 -33.36 19.57
C SER A 34 41.15 -31.91 19.15
N TYR A 35 42.40 -31.50 18.92
CA TYR A 35 42.70 -30.14 18.44
C TYR A 35 42.16 -29.89 17.02
N ILE A 36 42.31 -30.88 16.12
CA ILE A 36 41.76 -30.79 14.76
C ILE A 36 40.22 -30.69 14.79
N TYR A 37 39.54 -31.53 15.59
CA TYR A 37 38.08 -31.47 15.75
C TYR A 37 37.62 -30.12 16.30
N SER A 38 38.29 -29.59 17.32
CA SER A 38 37.98 -28.27 17.87
C SER A 38 38.16 -27.14 16.85
N GLN A 39 39.19 -27.23 16.01
CA GLN A 39 39.40 -26.27 14.92
C GLN A 39 38.35 -26.39 13.79
N GLU A 40 37.97 -27.63 13.44
CA GLU A 40 36.92 -27.86 12.44
C GLU A 40 35.56 -27.34 12.91
N GLU A 41 35.21 -27.61 14.18
CA GLU A 41 33.99 -27.10 14.80
C GLU A 41 33.99 -25.57 14.85
N TYR A 42 35.11 -24.95 15.18
CA TYR A 42 35.27 -23.49 15.18
C TYR A 42 35.02 -22.87 13.80
N TYR A 43 35.65 -23.38 12.74
CA TYR A 43 35.48 -22.86 11.39
C TYR A 43 34.08 -23.15 10.82
N TYR A 44 33.47 -24.28 11.18
CA TYR A 44 32.10 -24.57 10.81
C TYR A 44 31.11 -23.58 11.47
N LYS A 45 31.36 -23.26 12.73
CA LYS A 45 30.57 -22.26 13.46
C LYS A 45 30.72 -20.85 12.85
N LEU A 46 31.91 -20.47 12.46
CA LEU A 46 32.15 -19.21 11.73
C LEU A 46 31.42 -19.18 10.37
N ALA A 47 31.37 -20.30 9.65
CA ALA A 47 30.62 -20.40 8.39
C ALA A 47 29.12 -20.27 8.65
N GLN A 48 28.61 -20.84 9.75
CA GLN A 48 27.22 -20.67 10.17
C GLN A 48 26.92 -19.21 10.51
N GLU A 49 27.74 -18.54 11.30
CA GLU A 49 27.60 -17.10 11.63
C GLU A 49 27.62 -16.22 10.37
N ALA A 50 28.47 -16.54 9.38
CA ALA A 50 28.47 -15.86 8.09
C ALA A 50 27.13 -16.08 7.33
N GLY A 51 26.58 -17.30 7.36
CA GLY A 51 25.27 -17.60 6.78
C GLY A 51 24.14 -16.84 7.47
N GLU A 52 24.18 -16.73 8.80
CA GLU A 52 23.23 -15.94 9.58
C GLU A 52 23.34 -14.44 9.26
N ALA A 53 24.54 -13.91 9.12
CA ALA A 53 24.77 -12.53 8.67
C ALA A 53 24.17 -12.30 7.27
N GLY A 54 24.29 -13.27 6.36
CA GLY A 54 23.67 -13.22 5.03
C GLY A 54 22.14 -13.16 5.09
N THR A 55 21.52 -14.01 5.95
CA THR A 55 20.04 -13.96 6.12
C THR A 55 19.58 -12.64 6.76
N ALA A 56 20.36 -12.08 7.70
CA ALA A 56 20.06 -10.79 8.31
C ALA A 56 20.19 -9.65 7.29
N TYR A 57 21.21 -9.69 6.43
CA TYR A 57 21.40 -8.71 5.37
C TYR A 57 20.29 -8.76 4.33
N ALA A 58 19.88 -9.97 3.90
CA ALA A 58 18.75 -10.14 3.00
C ALA A 58 17.44 -9.59 3.59
N ASN A 59 17.18 -9.83 4.88
CA ASN A 59 16.02 -9.25 5.56
C ASN A 59 16.08 -7.71 5.57
N ALA A 60 17.24 -7.11 5.90
CA ALA A 60 17.40 -5.67 5.87
C ALA A 60 17.21 -5.09 4.46
N CYS A 61 17.64 -5.80 3.42
CA CYS A 61 17.43 -5.42 2.03
C CYS A 61 15.95 -5.54 1.61
N LEU A 62 15.25 -6.57 2.04
CA LEU A 62 13.80 -6.71 1.84
C LEU A 62 13.05 -5.58 2.54
N ASP A 63 13.42 -5.25 3.78
CA ASP A 63 12.84 -4.12 4.52
C ASP A 63 13.08 -2.78 3.82
N ALA A 64 14.29 -2.56 3.30
CA ALA A 64 14.67 -1.33 2.61
C ALA A 64 14.00 -1.18 1.23
N ASN A 65 13.72 -2.29 0.54
CA ASN A 65 13.14 -2.32 -0.81
C ASN A 65 11.63 -2.64 -0.81
N GLY A 66 10.94 -2.53 0.34
CA GLY A 66 9.51 -2.80 0.43
C GLY A 66 9.17 -4.26 0.20
N ALA A 67 10.05 -5.17 0.66
CA ALA A 67 9.96 -6.62 0.55
C ALA A 67 10.10 -7.18 -0.89
N GLU A 68 10.51 -6.35 -1.86
CA GLU A 68 10.90 -6.85 -3.18
C GLU A 68 12.32 -7.45 -3.17
N GLN A 69 12.44 -8.66 -3.67
CA GLN A 69 13.76 -9.22 -3.98
C GLN A 69 14.33 -8.48 -5.18
N SER A 70 15.39 -7.72 -4.94
CA SER A 70 16.09 -6.95 -6.00
C SER A 70 17.40 -7.57 -6.44
N TRP A 71 17.71 -8.78 -5.95
CA TRP A 71 18.88 -9.58 -6.32
C TRP A 71 18.44 -10.90 -6.98
N SER A 72 19.34 -11.56 -7.72
CA SER A 72 19.05 -12.83 -8.37
C SER A 72 20.29 -13.71 -8.44
N SER A 73 20.14 -15.00 -8.26
CA SER A 73 21.20 -15.99 -8.49
C SER A 73 21.25 -16.50 -9.94
N VAL A 74 20.30 -16.08 -10.80
CA VAL A 74 20.20 -16.56 -12.19
C VAL A 74 21.30 -15.90 -13.06
N PRO A 75 22.02 -16.66 -13.89
CA PRO A 75 22.99 -16.10 -14.84
C PRO A 75 22.36 -15.07 -15.78
N GLY A 76 22.91 -13.86 -15.81
CA GLY A 76 22.39 -12.72 -16.60
C GLY A 76 21.44 -11.79 -15.85
N GLY A 77 21.06 -12.12 -14.60
CA GLY A 77 20.35 -11.25 -13.68
C GLY A 77 21.29 -10.34 -12.86
N ILE A 78 20.71 -9.51 -12.00
CA ILE A 78 21.46 -8.79 -10.97
C ILE A 78 22.00 -9.83 -9.99
N GLY A 79 23.30 -9.83 -9.71
CA GLY A 79 23.99 -10.90 -8.95
C GLY A 79 23.39 -11.20 -7.57
N PRO A 80 23.80 -12.31 -6.92
CA PRO A 80 23.36 -12.67 -5.58
C PRO A 80 23.84 -11.65 -4.53
N LEU A 81 23.15 -11.55 -3.38
CA LEU A 81 23.63 -10.73 -2.27
C LEU A 81 24.90 -11.33 -1.66
N ARG A 82 25.92 -10.48 -1.54
CA ARG A 82 27.21 -10.77 -0.92
C ARG A 82 27.62 -9.60 -0.03
N PRO A 83 28.60 -9.76 0.86
CA PRO A 83 29.05 -8.66 1.71
C PRO A 83 29.44 -7.39 0.95
N GLU A 84 30.00 -7.54 -0.26
CA GLU A 84 30.45 -6.45 -1.12
C GLU A 84 29.36 -5.89 -2.06
N THR A 85 28.14 -6.41 -2.03
CA THR A 85 27.07 -5.95 -2.91
C THR A 85 26.08 -5.05 -2.14
N ASN A 86 25.44 -4.13 -2.87
CA ASN A 86 24.27 -3.42 -2.35
C ASN A 86 23.03 -4.34 -2.39
N CYS A 87 21.91 -3.87 -1.83
CA CYS A 87 20.65 -4.62 -1.83
C CYS A 87 20.12 -5.02 -3.22
N LYS A 88 20.68 -4.47 -4.31
CA LYS A 88 20.34 -4.84 -5.68
C LYS A 88 21.32 -5.86 -6.28
N GLY A 89 22.23 -6.42 -5.48
CA GLY A 89 23.25 -7.37 -5.94
C GLY A 89 24.37 -6.74 -6.77
N ALA A 90 24.39 -5.40 -6.94
CA ALA A 90 25.47 -4.70 -7.64
C ALA A 90 26.64 -4.44 -6.69
N VAL A 91 27.87 -4.68 -7.17
CA VAL A 91 29.09 -4.42 -6.39
C VAL A 91 29.17 -2.93 -6.04
N ASN A 92 29.30 -2.64 -4.75
CA ASN A 92 29.50 -1.28 -4.27
C ASN A 92 31.00 -1.03 -4.08
N PRO A 93 31.63 -0.18 -4.89
CA PRO A 93 33.06 0.10 -4.81
C PRO A 93 33.49 0.79 -3.51
N SER A 94 32.55 1.34 -2.74
CA SER A 94 32.79 2.00 -1.45
C SER A 94 32.68 1.06 -0.24
N TYR A 95 32.30 -0.20 -0.43
CA TYR A 95 32.27 -1.19 0.65
C TYR A 95 33.66 -1.79 0.80
N GLU A 96 34.32 -1.45 1.91
CA GLU A 96 35.51 -2.20 2.33
C GLU A 96 35.08 -3.66 2.52
N LYS A 97 35.84 -4.57 1.89
CA LYS A 97 35.65 -6.00 2.10
C LYS A 97 35.78 -6.27 3.58
N TYR A 98 34.71 -6.67 4.25
CA TYR A 98 34.76 -7.23 5.58
C TYR A 98 35.46 -8.60 5.48
N VAL A 99 36.77 -8.55 5.35
CA VAL A 99 37.65 -9.68 5.49
C VAL A 99 38.10 -9.64 6.94
N PHE A 100 37.56 -10.55 7.77
CA PHE A 100 38.19 -10.84 9.04
C PHE A 100 39.51 -11.57 8.73
N ASP A 101 40.58 -10.81 8.63
CA ASP A 101 41.90 -11.29 8.34
C ASP A 101 42.72 -11.21 9.62
N GLU A 102 42.81 -12.32 10.38
CA GLU A 102 43.90 -12.51 11.33
C GLU A 102 45.13 -12.97 10.53
N GLY A 103 45.84 -12.03 9.89
CA GLY A 103 47.12 -12.29 9.23
C GLY A 103 47.04 -13.18 7.99
N ASN A 104 46.08 -12.96 7.08
CA ASN A 104 45.87 -13.69 5.82
C ASN A 104 45.62 -15.21 5.93
N LYS A 105 45.08 -15.69 7.05
CA LYS A 105 44.91 -17.15 7.27
C LYS A 105 43.52 -17.68 6.88
N PHE A 106 42.48 -16.86 6.94
CA PHE A 106 41.14 -17.26 6.50
C PHE A 106 40.27 -16.07 6.05
N ARG A 107 39.28 -16.36 5.20
CA ARG A 107 38.31 -15.40 4.65
C ARG A 107 36.91 -15.91 4.94
N THR A 108 36.06 -15.04 5.50
CA THR A 108 34.65 -15.33 5.74
C THR A 108 33.78 -14.60 4.73
N THR A 109 32.87 -15.29 4.06
CA THR A 109 31.93 -14.72 3.09
C THR A 109 30.53 -15.33 3.26
N PHE A 110 29.53 -14.65 2.75
CA PHE A 110 28.19 -15.24 2.55
C PHE A 110 27.67 -14.95 1.14
N GLU A 111 26.73 -15.76 0.72
CA GLU A 111 25.98 -15.58 -0.54
C GLU A 111 24.52 -15.93 -0.29
N VAL A 112 23.60 -15.01 -0.62
CA VAL A 112 22.15 -15.22 -0.51
C VAL A 112 21.59 -15.46 -1.91
N GLY A 113 20.98 -16.61 -2.10
CA GLY A 113 20.28 -16.98 -3.33
C GLY A 113 18.89 -16.35 -3.43
N ASP A 114 18.14 -16.76 -4.45
CA ASP A 114 16.75 -16.35 -4.64
C ASP A 114 15.86 -16.85 -3.50
N LEU A 115 14.77 -16.13 -3.25
CA LEU A 115 13.75 -16.57 -2.29
C LEU A 115 13.06 -17.82 -2.82
N GLU A 116 13.09 -18.88 -2.04
CA GLU A 116 12.33 -20.10 -2.33
C GLU A 116 10.88 -19.86 -1.87
N ALA A 117 9.94 -19.69 -2.81
CA ALA A 117 8.51 -19.65 -2.47
C ALA A 117 8.06 -21.03 -1.99
N SER A 118 7.53 -21.12 -0.79
CA SER A 118 6.84 -22.34 -0.37
C SER A 118 5.52 -22.46 -1.14
N THR A 119 5.19 -23.66 -1.61
CA THR A 119 3.92 -23.99 -2.26
C THR A 119 2.75 -23.48 -1.41
N ARG A 120 1.87 -22.68 -2.02
CA ARG A 120 0.61 -22.23 -1.40
C ARG A 120 -0.18 -23.46 -0.94
N SER A 121 -0.35 -23.59 0.36
CA SER A 121 -1.38 -24.44 0.91
C SER A 121 -2.71 -23.70 0.78
N THR A 122 -3.71 -24.36 0.20
CA THR A 122 -5.07 -23.82 -0.05
C THR A 122 -5.91 -23.58 1.21
N ALA A 123 -5.33 -23.76 2.40
CA ALA A 123 -5.99 -23.54 3.68
C ALA A 123 -5.26 -22.46 4.48
N LEU A 124 -5.87 -21.27 4.61
CA LEU A 124 -5.68 -20.25 5.67
C LEU A 124 -4.26 -20.05 6.25
N SER A 125 -3.19 -20.40 5.56
CA SER A 125 -1.83 -20.25 6.05
C SER A 125 -1.15 -19.06 5.40
N ALA A 126 -0.52 -18.24 6.25
CA ALA A 126 0.39 -17.18 5.86
C ALA A 126 1.32 -17.63 4.72
N ALA A 127 1.47 -16.81 3.68
CA ALA A 127 2.45 -17.07 2.65
C ALA A 127 3.83 -17.09 3.31
N THR A 128 4.61 -18.14 3.10
CA THR A 128 5.97 -18.25 3.62
C THR A 128 6.95 -18.31 2.46
N ALA A 129 8.01 -17.53 2.53
CA ALA A 129 9.18 -17.75 1.69
C ALA A 129 10.37 -18.13 2.55
N GLN A 130 11.34 -18.79 1.96
CA GLN A 130 12.55 -19.21 2.65
C GLN A 130 13.74 -18.44 2.08
N ILE A 131 14.45 -17.70 2.95
CA ILE A 131 15.74 -17.13 2.63
C ILE A 131 16.78 -18.22 2.88
N SER A 132 17.56 -18.54 1.84
CA SER A 132 18.70 -19.46 1.92
C SER A 132 19.99 -18.66 1.78
N SER A 133 20.84 -18.71 2.80
CA SER A 133 22.16 -18.08 2.78
C SER A 133 23.24 -19.14 2.97
N VAL A 134 24.26 -19.08 2.13
CA VAL A 134 25.43 -19.97 2.19
C VAL A 134 26.60 -19.17 2.77
N GLY A 135 26.93 -19.44 4.03
CA GLY A 135 28.13 -18.92 4.67
C GLY A 135 29.34 -19.79 4.33
N ARG A 136 30.50 -19.16 4.08
CA ARG A 136 31.76 -19.84 3.72
C ARG A 136 32.91 -19.28 4.53
N VAL A 137 33.78 -20.18 4.99
CA VAL A 137 35.08 -19.85 5.55
C VAL A 137 36.14 -20.54 4.71
N GLU A 138 36.98 -19.77 4.08
CA GLU A 138 38.10 -20.26 3.27
C GLU A 138 39.40 -20.08 4.04
N ILE A 139 40.15 -21.18 4.26
CA ILE A 139 41.50 -21.15 4.83
C ILE A 139 42.47 -21.04 3.69
N THR A 140 43.32 -20.00 3.71
CA THR A 140 44.30 -19.75 2.67
C THR A 140 45.73 -19.93 3.18
N ASN A 141 46.66 -20.25 2.28
CA ASN A 141 48.11 -20.15 2.57
C ASN A 141 48.60 -18.69 2.40
N GLY A 142 49.82 -18.41 2.80
CA GLY A 142 50.42 -17.06 2.69
C GLY A 142 50.53 -16.48 1.27
N SER A 143 50.22 -17.28 0.23
CA SER A 143 50.13 -16.86 -1.18
C SER A 143 48.70 -16.71 -1.67
N GLY A 144 47.66 -16.82 -0.78
CA GLY A 144 46.26 -16.64 -1.12
C GLY A 144 45.57 -17.86 -1.75
N VAL A 145 46.24 -19.02 -1.81
CA VAL A 145 45.67 -20.27 -2.34
C VAL A 145 44.76 -20.88 -1.27
N VAL A 146 43.49 -21.17 -1.61
CA VAL A 146 42.52 -21.81 -0.72
C VAL A 146 42.94 -23.25 -0.46
N LEU A 147 43.19 -23.57 0.81
CA LEU A 147 43.59 -24.89 1.28
C LEU A 147 42.38 -25.72 1.72
N LYS A 148 41.41 -25.10 2.34
CA LYS A 148 40.19 -25.75 2.83
C LYS A 148 39.05 -24.75 2.88
N THR A 149 37.82 -25.22 2.57
CA THR A 149 36.59 -24.42 2.66
C THR A 149 35.61 -25.10 3.60
N TYR A 150 35.07 -24.37 4.55
CA TYR A 150 33.92 -24.77 5.37
C TYR A 150 32.69 -24.05 4.87
N VAL A 151 31.59 -24.77 4.75
CA VAL A 151 30.33 -24.25 4.21
C VAL A 151 29.19 -24.59 5.15
N ALA A 152 28.41 -23.62 5.52
CA ALA A 152 27.14 -23.80 6.23
C ALA A 152 25.99 -23.15 5.44
N VAL A 153 24.89 -23.85 5.32
CA VAL A 153 23.65 -23.32 4.71
C VAL A 153 22.69 -22.97 5.83
N VAL A 154 22.38 -21.70 5.94
CA VAL A 154 21.40 -21.19 6.90
C VAL A 154 20.11 -20.88 6.14
N LYS A 155 19.02 -21.52 6.54
CA LYS A 155 17.68 -21.27 6.00
C LYS A 155 16.83 -20.59 7.05
N LYS A 156 16.20 -19.47 6.66
CA LYS A 156 15.30 -18.72 7.54
C LYS A 156 13.98 -18.52 6.84
N SER A 157 12.89 -18.97 7.46
CA SER A 157 11.55 -18.74 6.95
C SER A 157 11.14 -17.29 7.23
N VAL A 158 10.71 -16.62 6.19
CA VAL A 158 10.01 -15.33 6.27
C VAL A 158 8.53 -15.66 6.13
N THR A 159 7.76 -15.38 7.17
CA THR A 159 6.32 -15.64 7.18
C THR A 159 5.60 -14.32 7.02
N TRP A 160 4.72 -14.22 6.03
CA TRP A 160 3.75 -13.14 5.93
C TRP A 160 2.58 -13.51 6.84
N PRO A 161 2.30 -12.74 7.91
CA PRO A 161 1.24 -13.11 8.83
C PRO A 161 -0.12 -13.08 8.13
N ALA A 162 -0.92 -14.10 8.39
CA ALA A 162 -2.32 -14.17 7.98
C ALA A 162 -3.18 -13.08 8.63
N ASP A 163 -2.76 -12.53 9.76
CA ASP A 163 -3.49 -11.53 10.54
C ASP A 163 -3.04 -10.10 10.20
N ILE A 164 -3.42 -9.64 9.02
CA ILE A 164 -3.32 -8.23 8.67
C ILE A 164 -4.64 -7.56 9.07
N ASP A 165 -4.62 -6.75 10.13
CA ASP A 165 -5.78 -5.99 10.57
C ASP A 165 -6.02 -4.79 9.63
N ALA A 166 -6.50 -5.07 8.43
CA ALA A 166 -6.88 -4.05 7.46
C ALA A 166 -8.20 -3.41 7.90
N THR A 167 -8.18 -2.10 8.08
CA THR A 167 -9.35 -1.35 8.55
C THR A 167 -9.92 -0.41 7.49
N ARG A 168 -9.12 0.01 6.53
CA ARG A 168 -9.53 0.91 5.46
C ARG A 168 -8.64 0.76 4.22
N THR A 169 -9.26 0.83 3.04
CA THR A 169 -8.57 0.95 1.76
C THR A 169 -8.99 2.21 1.03
N VAL A 170 -8.07 2.80 0.28
CA VAL A 170 -8.33 3.96 -0.58
C VAL A 170 -7.55 3.83 -1.87
N SER A 171 -8.10 4.36 -2.94
CA SER A 171 -7.55 4.20 -4.29
C SER A 171 -7.41 5.55 -4.98
N GLY A 172 -6.19 5.94 -5.32
CA GLY A 172 -5.88 7.13 -6.11
C GLY A 172 -5.84 6.85 -7.61
N THR A 173 -5.23 7.74 -8.41
CA THR A 173 -5.18 7.55 -9.87
C THR A 173 -4.41 6.29 -10.26
N ASN A 174 -3.17 6.16 -9.81
CA ASN A 174 -2.26 5.07 -10.19
C ASN A 174 -1.63 4.39 -8.97
N ARG A 175 -2.26 4.46 -7.81
CA ARG A 175 -1.80 3.83 -6.57
C ARG A 175 -2.96 3.47 -5.69
N THR A 176 -2.73 2.54 -4.80
CA THR A 176 -3.63 2.13 -3.73
C THR A 176 -2.93 2.29 -2.39
N CYS A 177 -3.66 2.66 -1.35
CA CYS A 177 -3.17 2.66 0.02
C CYS A 177 -4.16 1.97 0.94
N ALA A 178 -3.65 1.42 2.06
CA ALA A 178 -4.47 0.80 3.10
C ALA A 178 -3.93 1.10 4.50
N ILE A 179 -4.81 1.15 5.47
CA ILE A 179 -4.47 1.15 6.90
C ILE A 179 -4.48 -0.30 7.37
N LEU A 180 -3.33 -0.78 7.84
CA LEU A 180 -3.14 -2.14 8.31
C LEU A 180 -2.42 -2.12 9.66
N SER A 181 -3.02 -2.70 10.69
CA SER A 181 -2.43 -2.77 12.03
C SER A 181 -1.82 -1.43 12.48
N ASN A 182 -2.61 -0.37 12.32
CA ASN A 182 -2.21 1.01 12.67
C ASN A 182 -0.99 1.55 11.90
N ASN A 183 -0.68 0.98 10.73
CA ASN A 183 0.31 1.51 9.80
C ASN A 183 -0.34 1.81 8.45
N VAL A 184 0.28 2.69 7.69
CA VAL A 184 -0.14 2.99 6.32
C VAL A 184 0.79 2.26 5.36
N TRP A 185 0.18 1.61 4.38
CA TRP A 185 0.85 0.91 3.29
C TRP A 185 0.33 1.44 1.97
N CYS A 186 1.22 1.70 1.02
CA CYS A 186 0.85 2.16 -0.31
C CYS A 186 1.58 1.36 -1.38
N TRP A 187 1.00 1.25 -2.59
CA TRP A 187 1.60 0.56 -3.74
C TRP A 187 1.09 1.14 -5.05
N GLY A 188 1.82 0.89 -6.13
CA GLY A 188 1.59 1.48 -7.45
C GLY A 188 2.66 2.51 -7.81
N LYS A 189 2.27 3.55 -8.52
CA LYS A 189 3.16 4.59 -9.03
C LYS A 189 3.75 5.49 -7.93
N ASN A 190 5.05 5.90 -8.09
CA ASN A 190 5.78 6.68 -7.09
C ASN A 190 6.72 7.78 -7.64
N ASP A 191 6.55 8.21 -8.86
CA ASP A 191 7.45 9.20 -9.51
C ASP A 191 7.51 10.58 -8.80
N MET A 192 6.53 10.88 -7.94
CA MET A 192 6.45 12.11 -7.12
C MET A 192 6.48 11.79 -5.61
N GLY A 193 7.01 10.63 -5.21
CA GLY A 193 7.06 10.23 -3.80
C GLY A 193 5.70 9.91 -3.19
N GLN A 194 4.68 9.64 -4.01
CA GLN A 194 3.29 9.46 -3.56
C GLN A 194 3.03 8.17 -2.78
N LEU A 195 3.98 7.24 -2.69
CA LEU A 195 3.93 6.10 -1.79
C LEU A 195 4.35 6.46 -0.35
N GLY A 196 5.11 7.55 -0.18
CA GLY A 196 5.48 8.06 1.15
C GLY A 196 6.53 7.23 1.91
N ASP A 197 7.20 6.31 1.24
CA ASP A 197 8.20 5.38 1.78
C ASP A 197 9.61 5.96 1.91
N GLY A 198 9.82 7.18 1.44
CA GLY A 198 11.10 7.87 1.37
C GLY A 198 11.78 7.77 0.00
N THR A 199 11.17 7.09 -0.96
CA THR A 199 11.69 6.89 -2.32
C THR A 199 10.81 7.56 -3.38
N THR A 200 11.23 7.45 -4.65
CA THR A 200 10.43 7.80 -5.83
C THR A 200 10.28 6.59 -6.78
N HIS A 201 10.55 5.38 -6.27
CA HIS A 201 10.41 4.15 -7.05
C HIS A 201 8.99 3.58 -6.89
N SER A 202 8.35 3.25 -8.02
CA SER A 202 7.05 2.56 -8.02
C SER A 202 7.18 1.16 -7.41
N SER A 203 6.12 0.66 -6.78
CA SER A 203 6.08 -0.68 -6.22
C SER A 203 4.83 -1.43 -6.64
N ASN A 204 4.97 -2.67 -7.10
CA ASN A 204 3.87 -3.57 -7.44
C ASN A 204 3.39 -4.43 -6.26
N ILE A 205 3.94 -4.18 -5.08
CA ILE A 205 3.52 -4.74 -3.79
C ILE A 205 3.40 -3.62 -2.75
N PRO A 206 2.60 -3.82 -1.68
CA PRO A 206 2.48 -2.83 -0.62
C PRO A 206 3.81 -2.51 0.08
N VAL A 207 4.18 -1.22 0.10
CA VAL A 207 5.32 -0.70 0.85
C VAL A 207 4.83 0.15 2.02
N LYS A 208 5.55 0.11 3.14
CA LYS A 208 5.18 0.84 4.34
C LYS A 208 5.50 2.33 4.19
N VAL A 209 4.50 3.19 4.42
CA VAL A 209 4.70 4.64 4.51
C VAL A 209 5.61 4.96 5.70
N ARG A 210 6.59 5.83 5.50
CA ARG A 210 7.52 6.23 6.55
C ARG A 210 6.80 7.00 7.66
N SER A 211 6.68 6.39 8.83
CA SER A 211 6.03 7.04 9.97
C SER A 211 6.88 8.18 10.53
N ILE A 212 6.31 9.37 10.66
CA ILE A 212 6.91 10.55 11.25
C ILE A 212 5.98 11.15 12.33
N GLY A 213 6.49 11.99 13.18
CA GLY A 213 5.70 12.71 14.19
C GLY A 213 4.73 11.78 14.92
N ASP A 214 3.47 12.21 15.02
CA ASP A 214 2.40 11.47 15.70
C ASP A 214 2.01 10.15 14.99
N MET A 215 2.42 9.95 13.73
CA MET A 215 2.22 8.66 13.04
C MET A 215 2.99 7.50 13.68
N ARG A 216 4.04 7.77 14.47
CA ARG A 216 4.87 6.72 15.10
C ARG A 216 4.16 6.07 16.28
N ASN A 217 3.49 6.85 17.10
CA ASN A 217 2.93 6.43 18.39
C ASN A 217 1.42 6.69 18.51
N GLY A 218 0.84 7.42 17.56
CA GLY A 218 -0.57 7.75 17.52
C GLY A 218 -1.38 6.70 16.77
N LYS A 219 -2.70 6.81 16.87
CA LYS A 219 -3.66 6.03 16.10
C LYS A 219 -3.84 6.65 14.71
N ILE A 220 -3.79 5.84 13.67
CA ILE A 220 -4.21 6.23 12.33
C ILE A 220 -5.73 6.18 12.27
N ILE A 221 -6.36 7.35 12.04
CA ILE A 221 -7.83 7.49 12.06
C ILE A 221 -8.43 7.34 10.67
N ASP A 222 -7.80 7.99 9.68
CA ASP A 222 -8.34 8.10 8.34
C ASP A 222 -7.23 8.33 7.32
N ILE A 223 -7.50 7.98 6.06
CA ILE A 223 -6.60 8.19 4.93
C ILE A 223 -7.41 8.53 3.69
N PHE A 224 -6.90 9.42 2.86
CA PHE A 224 -7.36 9.55 1.47
C PHE A 224 -6.18 9.63 0.50
N THR A 225 -6.45 9.28 -0.74
CA THR A 225 -5.54 9.44 -1.88
C THR A 225 -6.24 10.25 -2.95
N ALA A 226 -5.52 11.21 -3.53
CA ALA A 226 -5.99 12.00 -4.67
C ALA A 226 -5.12 11.72 -5.92
N GLN A 227 -4.99 12.62 -6.86
CA GLN A 227 -4.29 12.36 -8.12
C GLN A 227 -2.83 11.92 -7.91
N GLN A 228 -2.03 12.71 -7.22
CA GLN A 228 -0.59 12.47 -7.02
C GLN A 228 -0.14 12.77 -5.57
N HIS A 229 -1.08 12.90 -4.63
CA HIS A 229 -0.76 13.07 -3.21
C HIS A 229 -1.72 12.27 -2.34
N SER A 230 -1.30 12.00 -1.13
CA SER A 230 -2.07 11.28 -0.11
C SER A 230 -1.99 12.02 1.21
N CYS A 231 -3.01 11.91 2.03
CA CYS A 231 -3.01 12.46 3.38
C CYS A 231 -3.60 11.47 4.38
N VAL A 232 -3.11 11.53 5.61
CA VAL A 232 -3.53 10.71 6.74
C VAL A 232 -3.92 11.59 7.92
N LEU A 233 -4.98 11.20 8.62
CA LEU A 233 -5.38 11.79 9.90
C LEU A 233 -4.90 10.88 11.03
N THR A 234 -4.16 11.45 11.98
CA THR A 234 -3.64 10.74 13.15
C THR A 234 -4.21 11.32 14.43
N GLN A 235 -4.21 10.52 15.49
CA GLN A 235 -4.58 10.95 16.84
C GLN A 235 -3.56 10.44 17.85
N LEU A 236 -2.98 11.37 18.64
CA LEU A 236 -2.13 11.05 19.77
C LEU A 236 -2.69 11.76 21.02
N GLY A 237 -3.26 10.97 21.94
CA GLY A 237 -4.06 11.53 23.04
C GLY A 237 -5.28 12.30 22.51
N SER A 238 -5.44 13.55 22.91
CA SER A 238 -6.49 14.45 22.39
C SER A 238 -6.10 15.17 21.09
N ASN A 239 -4.82 15.17 20.71
CA ASN A 239 -4.34 15.88 19.54
C ASN A 239 -4.59 15.10 18.26
N LYS A 240 -5.14 15.77 17.26
CA LYS A 240 -5.31 15.23 15.92
C LYS A 240 -4.51 16.05 14.92
N LYS A 241 -3.75 15.38 14.07
CA LYS A 241 -2.91 16.00 13.05
C LYS A 241 -3.11 15.36 11.70
N VAL A 242 -2.90 16.16 10.66
CA VAL A 242 -2.93 15.71 9.27
C VAL A 242 -1.51 15.72 8.72
N TYR A 243 -1.12 14.64 8.06
CA TYR A 243 0.15 14.51 7.35
C TYR A 243 -0.12 14.19 5.89
N CYS A 244 0.55 14.89 4.96
CA CYS A 244 0.39 14.68 3.52
C CYS A 244 1.74 14.39 2.87
N TRP A 245 1.74 13.68 1.73
CA TRP A 245 2.94 13.37 0.94
C TRP A 245 2.60 13.21 -0.54
N GLY A 246 3.62 13.22 -1.41
CA GLY A 246 3.48 13.20 -2.84
C GLY A 246 3.70 14.57 -3.47
N ASP A 247 3.05 14.83 -4.59
CA ASP A 247 3.13 16.09 -5.35
C ASP A 247 2.68 17.31 -4.53
N ASN A 248 3.39 18.41 -4.68
CA ASN A 248 3.11 19.69 -3.99
C ASN A 248 3.19 20.92 -4.92
N ARG A 249 3.10 20.73 -6.23
CA ARG A 249 3.20 21.84 -7.19
C ARG A 249 2.18 22.94 -6.93
N PHE A 250 1.01 22.59 -6.43
CA PHE A 250 -0.09 23.53 -6.14
C PHE A 250 -0.30 23.77 -4.65
N GLY A 251 0.63 23.32 -3.79
CA GLY A 251 0.51 23.47 -2.34
C GLY A 251 -0.43 22.45 -1.68
N GLN A 252 -0.75 21.34 -2.37
CA GLN A 252 -1.71 20.33 -1.89
C GLN A 252 -1.25 19.56 -0.65
N LEU A 253 0.02 19.67 -0.23
CA LEU A 253 0.51 19.12 1.03
C LEU A 253 0.21 20.02 2.24
N GLY A 254 -0.17 21.30 2.04
CA GLY A 254 -0.60 22.19 3.10
C GLY A 254 0.48 22.63 4.10
N ASN A 255 1.74 22.45 3.77
CA ASN A 255 2.91 22.73 4.63
C ASN A 255 3.52 24.13 4.42
N GLY A 256 2.85 25.01 3.67
CA GLY A 256 3.32 26.36 3.33
C GLY A 256 4.21 26.44 2.11
N SER A 257 4.58 25.34 1.49
CA SER A 257 5.40 25.29 0.27
C SER A 257 4.58 24.93 -0.97
N SER A 258 5.05 25.33 -2.16
CA SER A 258 4.47 24.99 -3.45
C SER A 258 5.46 25.32 -4.57
N GLY A 259 5.13 24.98 -5.82
CA GLY A 259 5.88 25.33 -7.02
C GLY A 259 6.29 24.13 -7.86
N ALA A 260 6.75 24.38 -9.08
CA ALA A 260 7.17 23.34 -10.00
C ALA A 260 8.31 22.47 -9.40
N GLY A 261 8.17 21.16 -9.49
CA GLY A 261 9.14 20.21 -8.93
C GLY A 261 9.06 20.03 -7.40
N ASN A 262 8.15 20.72 -6.72
CA ASN A 262 7.96 20.54 -5.27
C ASN A 262 7.15 19.27 -5.01
N TYR A 263 7.66 18.37 -4.20
CA TYR A 263 7.02 17.14 -3.74
C TYR A 263 7.65 16.66 -2.42
N SER A 264 7.02 15.72 -1.75
CA SER A 264 7.63 15.01 -0.61
C SER A 264 7.45 13.52 -0.73
N SER A 265 8.55 12.76 -0.67
CA SER A 265 8.53 11.29 -0.61
C SER A 265 8.29 10.73 0.80
N VAL A 266 8.11 11.60 1.78
CA VAL A 266 7.75 11.24 3.15
C VAL A 266 6.58 12.13 3.61
N PRO A 267 5.74 11.66 4.56
CA PRO A 267 4.70 12.51 5.12
C PRO A 267 5.26 13.82 5.68
N VAL A 268 4.57 14.94 5.46
CA VAL A 268 4.85 16.26 6.07
C VAL A 268 3.60 16.74 6.82
N GLU A 269 3.78 17.39 7.96
CA GLU A 269 2.66 17.91 8.76
C GLU A 269 1.97 19.07 8.04
N VAL A 270 0.65 19.06 8.01
CA VAL A 270 -0.18 20.16 7.50
C VAL A 270 -0.18 21.29 8.53
N GLY A 271 0.17 22.49 8.09
CA GLY A 271 0.28 23.67 8.94
C GLY A 271 -0.95 24.59 8.89
N GLY A 272 -0.73 25.87 9.17
CA GLY A 272 -1.72 26.94 9.04
C GLY A 272 -2.90 26.81 10.01
N ASP A 273 -4.10 27.14 9.51
CA ASP A 273 -5.31 27.26 10.33
C ASP A 273 -5.83 25.93 10.93
N LEU A 274 -5.24 24.77 10.58
CA LEU A 274 -5.59 23.49 11.22
C LEU A 274 -4.86 23.21 12.52
N ALA A 275 -3.79 23.93 12.81
CA ALA A 275 -3.01 23.73 14.03
C ALA A 275 -3.88 23.88 15.28
N GLY A 276 -3.89 22.88 16.15
CA GLY A 276 -4.64 22.87 17.40
C GLY A 276 -6.16 22.67 17.27
N LYS A 277 -6.70 22.43 16.05
CA LYS A 277 -8.13 22.17 15.86
C LYS A 277 -8.45 20.66 15.90
N ASP A 278 -9.64 20.32 16.37
CA ASP A 278 -10.16 18.95 16.37
C ASP A 278 -10.57 18.55 14.95
N VAL A 279 -9.66 17.91 14.20
CA VAL A 279 -9.94 17.38 12.85
C VAL A 279 -10.74 16.09 12.95
N THR A 280 -11.87 16.04 12.27
CA THR A 280 -12.82 14.89 12.31
C THR A 280 -12.93 14.13 11.00
N SER A 281 -12.58 14.75 9.87
CA SER A 281 -12.62 14.12 8.54
C SER A 281 -11.59 14.77 7.64
N ILE A 282 -11.02 13.98 6.74
CA ILE A 282 -10.15 14.45 5.67
C ILE A 282 -10.67 13.95 4.32
N GLY A 283 -10.40 14.67 3.26
CA GLY A 283 -10.78 14.29 1.91
C GLY A 283 -10.08 15.16 0.89
N GLY A 284 -10.13 14.75 -0.38
CA GLY A 284 -9.46 15.49 -1.43
C GLY A 284 -9.74 14.90 -2.80
N THR A 285 -9.36 15.65 -3.83
CA THR A 285 -9.53 15.26 -5.21
C THR A 285 -8.55 16.03 -6.10
N GLY A 286 -8.09 15.44 -7.20
CA GLY A 286 -7.15 16.11 -8.08
C GLY A 286 -5.93 16.65 -7.32
N ASP A 287 -5.79 17.98 -7.33
CA ASP A 287 -4.71 18.72 -6.67
C ASP A 287 -5.24 19.51 -5.44
N VAL A 288 -6.30 19.03 -4.79
CA VAL A 288 -6.96 19.66 -3.64
C VAL A 288 -7.01 18.72 -2.46
N SER A 289 -6.74 19.25 -1.30
CA SER A 289 -6.96 18.61 0.00
C SER A 289 -7.91 19.45 0.85
N CYS A 290 -8.76 18.79 1.63
CA CYS A 290 -9.65 19.44 2.58
C CYS A 290 -9.70 18.65 3.90
N ALA A 291 -10.05 19.36 4.98
CA ALA A 291 -10.31 18.78 6.29
C ALA A 291 -11.56 19.42 6.91
N VAL A 292 -12.30 18.63 7.68
CA VAL A 292 -13.29 19.14 8.61
C VAL A 292 -12.61 19.29 9.98
N ALA A 293 -12.58 20.48 10.51
CA ALA A 293 -12.01 20.75 11.82
C ALA A 293 -12.98 21.61 12.63
N SER A 294 -13.33 21.14 13.83
CA SER A 294 -14.35 21.78 14.70
C SER A 294 -15.67 22.08 13.95
N GLY A 295 -16.07 21.16 13.06
CA GLY A 295 -17.29 21.27 12.24
C GLY A 295 -17.20 22.23 11.04
N LYS A 296 -16.06 22.93 10.84
CA LYS A 296 -15.82 23.82 9.71
C LYS A 296 -14.92 23.17 8.68
N ILE A 297 -15.04 23.54 7.41
CA ILE A 297 -14.28 22.98 6.30
C ILE A 297 -13.11 23.91 5.98
N TYR A 298 -11.92 23.33 5.87
CA TYR A 298 -10.68 24.00 5.46
C TYR A 298 -10.13 23.27 4.23
N CYS A 299 -9.82 24.03 3.16
CA CYS A 299 -9.29 23.46 1.91
C CYS A 299 -7.98 24.16 1.52
N TRP A 300 -7.11 23.42 0.82
CA TRP A 300 -5.84 23.90 0.30
C TRP A 300 -5.45 23.17 -1.00
N GLY A 301 -4.45 23.68 -1.73
CA GLY A 301 -4.07 23.21 -3.03
C GLY A 301 -4.51 24.14 -4.16
N ARG A 302 -4.86 23.56 -5.29
CA ARG A 302 -5.24 24.26 -6.53
C ARG A 302 -6.63 24.89 -6.47
N ASN A 303 -6.82 26.09 -7.10
CA ASN A 303 -8.11 26.81 -7.09
C ASN A 303 -8.55 27.40 -8.42
N ASN A 304 -8.07 26.93 -9.53
CA ASN A 304 -8.40 27.52 -10.85
C ASN A 304 -9.86 27.35 -11.29
N MET A 305 -10.64 26.48 -10.62
CA MET A 305 -12.06 26.24 -10.88
C MET A 305 -12.93 26.46 -9.62
N GLY A 306 -12.45 27.26 -8.66
CA GLY A 306 -13.16 27.52 -7.41
C GLY A 306 -13.25 26.33 -6.46
N GLN A 307 -12.44 25.28 -6.67
CA GLN A 307 -12.50 24.02 -5.91
C GLN A 307 -12.06 24.14 -4.44
N LEU A 308 -11.51 25.28 -4.02
CA LEU A 308 -11.26 25.57 -2.60
C LEU A 308 -12.45 26.18 -1.85
N GLY A 309 -13.52 26.61 -2.55
CA GLY A 309 -14.80 26.96 -1.92
C GLY A 309 -14.86 28.30 -1.20
N PHE A 310 -13.88 29.21 -1.34
CA PHE A 310 -13.87 30.49 -0.61
C PHE A 310 -14.37 31.69 -1.44
N GLY A 311 -15.06 31.47 -2.56
CA GLY A 311 -15.92 32.47 -3.19
C GLY A 311 -15.28 33.51 -4.11
N ASN A 312 -13.99 33.42 -4.41
CA ASN A 312 -13.35 34.30 -5.38
C ASN A 312 -12.74 33.49 -6.55
N PRO A 313 -13.48 33.34 -7.67
CA PRO A 313 -12.95 32.65 -8.86
C PRO A 313 -11.88 33.44 -9.60
N GLU A 314 -11.85 34.78 -9.40
CA GLU A 314 -10.92 35.69 -10.10
C GLU A 314 -9.53 35.74 -9.45
N ASN A 315 -9.37 35.17 -8.27
CA ASN A 315 -8.06 34.92 -7.70
C ASN A 315 -7.71 33.43 -7.86
N PRO A 316 -7.25 33.00 -9.03
CA PRO A 316 -6.98 31.60 -9.38
C PRO A 316 -5.75 31.07 -8.67
N GLY A 317 -5.32 31.73 -7.62
CA GLY A 317 -4.18 31.33 -6.83
C GLY A 317 -4.39 29.95 -6.21
N LEU A 318 -3.27 29.27 -6.03
CA LEU A 318 -3.20 28.13 -5.13
C LEU A 318 -3.20 28.60 -3.67
N ARG A 319 -3.46 27.66 -2.74
CA ARG A 319 -3.23 27.85 -1.30
C ARG A 319 -2.33 26.74 -0.79
N ALA A 320 -1.16 27.12 -0.33
CA ALA A 320 -0.19 26.19 0.23
C ALA A 320 -0.44 25.87 1.73
N THR A 321 -1.44 26.51 2.32
CA THR A 321 -1.92 26.26 3.69
C THR A 321 -3.45 26.18 3.70
N PRO A 322 -4.04 25.43 4.66
CA PRO A 322 -5.48 25.37 4.84
C PRO A 322 -6.15 26.74 4.98
N VAL A 323 -7.25 26.94 4.27
CA VAL A 323 -8.10 28.15 4.36
C VAL A 323 -9.55 27.71 4.56
N GLN A 324 -10.25 28.33 5.53
CA GLN A 324 -11.66 28.04 5.77
C GLN A 324 -12.51 28.46 4.57
N ILE A 325 -13.44 27.58 4.14
CA ILE A 325 -14.36 27.91 3.04
C ILE A 325 -15.41 28.94 3.48
N ASN A 326 -15.90 29.74 2.52
CA ASN A 326 -16.95 30.70 2.78
C ASN A 326 -18.33 30.04 2.91
N SER A 327 -19.16 30.59 3.77
CA SER A 327 -20.52 30.16 4.03
C SER A 327 -21.50 31.35 3.99
N GLY A 328 -22.80 31.05 3.96
CA GLY A 328 -23.86 32.03 3.89
C GLY A 328 -24.37 32.34 2.48
N GLY A 329 -25.66 32.71 2.38
CA GLY A 329 -26.36 33.00 1.14
C GLY A 329 -27.36 31.89 0.73
N TYR A 330 -28.22 32.23 -0.24
CA TYR A 330 -29.27 31.33 -0.72
C TYR A 330 -28.67 30.09 -1.42
N ASN A 331 -29.14 28.91 -1.07
CA ASN A 331 -28.63 27.60 -1.55
C ASN A 331 -27.15 27.37 -1.28
N ARG A 332 -26.49 28.17 -0.42
CA ARG A 332 -25.11 27.98 0.01
C ARG A 332 -25.04 27.33 1.38
N LEU A 333 -23.84 26.88 1.74
CA LEU A 333 -23.60 26.36 3.08
C LEU A 333 -24.02 27.39 4.14
N PRO A 334 -24.89 27.04 5.11
CA PRO A 334 -25.32 28.00 6.14
C PRO A 334 -24.14 28.51 6.98
N ILE A 335 -24.26 29.71 7.55
CA ILE A 335 -23.20 30.32 8.40
C ILE A 335 -22.87 29.39 9.58
N ASN A 336 -23.89 28.77 10.18
CA ASN A 336 -23.77 27.89 11.35
C ASN A 336 -23.73 26.41 10.97
N TYR A 337 -23.24 26.05 9.77
CA TYR A 337 -23.12 24.67 9.36
C TYR A 337 -22.13 23.87 10.23
N PHE A 338 -22.37 22.58 10.35
CA PHE A 338 -21.42 21.60 10.86
C PHE A 338 -21.26 20.50 9.80
N ALA A 339 -20.08 20.42 9.19
CA ALA A 339 -19.74 19.35 8.28
C ALA A 339 -19.38 18.08 9.08
N THR A 340 -19.74 16.92 8.52
CA THR A 340 -19.45 15.61 9.13
C THR A 340 -18.53 14.76 8.27
N LYS A 341 -18.66 14.86 6.94
CA LYS A 341 -17.88 14.04 5.99
C LYS A 341 -17.54 14.84 4.75
N LEU A 342 -16.34 14.64 4.25
CA LEU A 342 -15.88 15.09 2.93
C LEU A 342 -15.95 13.95 1.93
N ALA A 343 -16.35 14.24 0.70
CA ALA A 343 -16.20 13.31 -0.39
C ALA A 343 -14.72 13.10 -0.72
N THR A 344 -14.37 11.88 -1.08
CA THR A 344 -13.05 11.50 -1.59
C THR A 344 -13.13 11.22 -3.08
N GLY A 345 -12.10 11.59 -3.83
CA GLY A 345 -11.98 11.28 -5.24
C GLY A 345 -10.53 11.04 -5.62
N GLY A 346 -10.27 9.86 -6.19
CA GLY A 346 -8.91 9.38 -6.45
C GLY A 346 -8.21 10.00 -7.66
N SER A 347 -8.90 10.77 -8.50
CA SER A 347 -8.40 11.20 -9.82
C SER A 347 -8.36 12.72 -10.00
N ARG A 348 -8.54 13.18 -11.22
CA ARG A 348 -8.43 14.60 -11.61
C ARG A 348 -9.73 15.39 -11.50
N SER A 349 -10.69 14.95 -10.70
CA SER A 349 -11.88 15.73 -10.44
C SER A 349 -11.51 17.09 -9.82
N GLN A 350 -12.21 18.12 -10.18
CA GLN A 350 -12.06 19.46 -9.65
C GLN A 350 -13.35 19.91 -8.93
N THR A 351 -14.11 18.93 -8.45
CA THR A 351 -15.33 19.14 -7.66
C THR A 351 -15.09 18.59 -6.26
N MET A 352 -15.56 19.27 -5.26
CA MET A 352 -15.58 18.84 -3.87
C MET A 352 -17.00 18.80 -3.34
N CYS A 353 -17.29 17.84 -2.48
CA CYS A 353 -18.59 17.73 -1.81
C CYS A 353 -18.43 17.43 -0.31
N THR A 354 -19.44 17.75 0.47
CA THR A 354 -19.52 17.51 1.91
C THR A 354 -20.93 17.12 2.32
N ILE A 355 -21.02 16.39 3.44
CA ILE A 355 -22.27 16.14 4.16
C ILE A 355 -22.24 16.94 5.46
N THR A 356 -23.41 17.53 5.82
CA THR A 356 -23.58 18.25 7.09
C THR A 356 -24.31 17.39 8.13
N THR A 357 -24.33 17.84 9.38
CA THR A 357 -25.14 17.22 10.47
C THR A 357 -26.63 17.15 10.15
N GLU A 358 -27.13 18.07 9.30
CA GLU A 358 -28.51 18.02 8.78
C GLU A 358 -28.72 16.95 7.72
N LYS A 359 -27.69 16.13 7.42
CA LYS A 359 -27.70 15.11 6.38
C LYS A 359 -28.01 15.68 4.98
N LYS A 360 -27.58 16.89 4.71
CA LYS A 360 -27.62 17.55 3.41
C LYS A 360 -26.25 17.51 2.74
N ALA A 361 -26.24 17.34 1.43
CA ALA A 361 -25.04 17.39 0.61
C ALA A 361 -24.85 18.77 -0.03
N TYR A 362 -23.61 19.27 -0.01
CA TYR A 362 -23.20 20.50 -0.69
C TYR A 362 -21.97 20.22 -1.53
N CYS A 363 -21.94 20.75 -2.78
CA CYS A 363 -20.82 20.59 -3.68
C CYS A 363 -20.33 21.96 -4.20
N TRP A 364 -19.05 22.04 -4.60
CA TRP A 364 -18.42 23.23 -5.18
C TRP A 364 -17.26 22.85 -6.11
N GLY A 365 -16.79 23.81 -6.90
CA GLY A 365 -15.76 23.61 -7.90
C GLY A 365 -16.33 23.49 -9.31
N LEU A 366 -15.76 22.59 -10.13
CA LEU A 366 -16.17 22.39 -11.52
C LEU A 366 -17.60 21.83 -11.60
N ALA A 367 -18.41 22.42 -12.50
CA ALA A 367 -19.84 22.08 -12.64
C ALA A 367 -20.23 21.62 -14.05
N ARG A 368 -19.35 21.79 -15.04
CA ARG A 368 -19.63 21.70 -16.49
C ARG A 368 -20.39 20.45 -16.93
N PHE A 369 -20.23 19.35 -16.23
CA PHE A 369 -20.80 18.04 -16.60
C PHE A 369 -21.93 17.59 -15.67
N GLY A 370 -22.52 18.50 -14.90
CA GLY A 370 -23.59 18.19 -13.94
C GLY A 370 -23.11 17.54 -12.63
N GLN A 371 -21.82 17.31 -12.43
CA GLN A 371 -21.27 16.59 -11.27
C GLN A 371 -21.52 17.26 -9.91
N MET A 372 -22.03 18.51 -9.90
CA MET A 372 -22.48 19.17 -8.68
C MET A 372 -23.90 18.81 -8.24
N GLY A 373 -24.77 18.27 -9.13
CA GLY A 373 -26.13 17.87 -8.79
C GLY A 373 -27.09 19.02 -8.44
N ILE A 374 -26.80 20.25 -8.87
CA ILE A 374 -27.56 21.47 -8.51
C ILE A 374 -28.66 21.83 -9.50
N GLY A 375 -28.85 21.05 -10.56
CA GLY A 375 -29.75 21.29 -11.66
C GLY A 375 -29.08 21.96 -12.85
N PRO A 376 -29.86 22.47 -13.84
CA PRO A 376 -29.29 23.19 -14.99
C PRO A 376 -28.38 24.30 -14.53
N ILE A 377 -27.19 24.37 -15.14
CA ILE A 377 -26.11 25.28 -14.75
C ILE A 377 -25.99 26.45 -15.74
N SER A 378 -25.71 27.64 -15.21
CA SER A 378 -25.42 28.85 -16.01
C SER A 378 -23.93 29.15 -16.15
N GLY A 379 -23.04 28.36 -15.52
CA GLY A 379 -21.60 28.54 -15.51
C GLY A 379 -20.82 27.22 -15.44
N ASN A 380 -19.52 27.29 -15.74
CA ASN A 380 -18.64 26.13 -15.76
C ASN A 380 -18.16 25.69 -14.35
N HIS A 381 -18.24 26.56 -13.36
CA HIS A 381 -17.76 26.32 -12.00
C HIS A 381 -18.51 27.15 -10.97
N TYR A 382 -18.49 26.68 -9.73
CA TYR A 382 -19.07 27.34 -8.55
C TYR A 382 -18.03 27.37 -7.42
N SER A 383 -17.64 28.58 -7.04
CA SER A 383 -16.63 28.81 -6.00
C SER A 383 -17.19 28.82 -4.57
N HIS A 384 -18.46 28.47 -4.39
CA HIS A 384 -19.12 28.33 -3.09
C HIS A 384 -19.77 26.97 -2.98
N ALA A 385 -19.74 26.37 -1.79
CA ALA A 385 -20.46 25.14 -1.51
C ALA A 385 -21.98 25.35 -1.68
N THR A 386 -22.57 24.71 -2.68
CA THR A 386 -23.96 24.85 -3.12
C THR A 386 -24.73 23.58 -2.84
N LEU A 387 -25.97 23.71 -2.37
CA LEU A 387 -26.85 22.59 -2.01
C LEU A 387 -27.15 21.68 -3.20
N VAL A 388 -26.90 20.38 -3.06
CA VAL A 388 -27.33 19.34 -4.01
C VAL A 388 -28.85 19.22 -3.93
N LYS A 389 -29.54 19.30 -5.07
CA LYS A 389 -31.00 19.29 -5.13
C LYS A 389 -31.57 17.86 -5.05
N GLY A 390 -32.74 17.71 -4.42
CA GLY A 390 -33.53 16.48 -4.47
C GLY A 390 -33.00 15.34 -3.60
N LEU A 391 -32.04 15.58 -2.71
CA LEU A 391 -31.56 14.58 -1.74
C LEU A 391 -31.96 14.93 -0.31
N GLU A 392 -32.40 13.94 0.43
CA GLU A 392 -32.69 14.00 1.86
C GLU A 392 -31.96 12.87 2.60
N GLY A 393 -31.58 13.10 3.85
CA GLY A 393 -31.00 12.07 4.69
C GLY A 393 -29.70 11.46 4.16
N VAL A 394 -28.83 12.27 3.54
CA VAL A 394 -27.56 11.79 2.96
C VAL A 394 -26.65 11.23 4.05
N THR A 395 -26.19 10.01 3.86
CA THR A 395 -25.32 9.29 4.82
C THR A 395 -23.93 9.04 4.28
N ASP A 396 -23.76 8.91 2.96
CA ASP A 396 -22.49 8.71 2.30
C ASP A 396 -22.41 9.47 0.97
N ILE A 397 -21.21 9.87 0.55
CA ILE A 397 -20.96 10.59 -0.69
C ILE A 397 -19.54 10.33 -1.16
N SER A 398 -19.39 10.04 -2.45
CA SER A 398 -18.12 9.87 -3.14
C SER A 398 -18.19 10.50 -4.52
N GLN A 399 -17.08 11.00 -5.02
CA GLN A 399 -17.02 11.64 -6.34
C GLN A 399 -15.65 11.42 -6.99
N ASP A 400 -15.62 11.25 -8.29
CA ASP A 400 -14.38 11.19 -9.05
C ASP A 400 -14.62 11.61 -10.51
N GLY A 401 -13.55 11.66 -11.30
CA GLY A 401 -13.66 11.92 -12.71
C GLY A 401 -12.42 12.51 -13.34
N TYR A 402 -12.52 12.70 -14.65
CA TYR A 402 -11.47 13.26 -15.48
C TYR A 402 -12.06 14.37 -16.36
N THR A 403 -11.41 15.53 -16.38
CA THR A 403 -11.93 16.72 -17.07
C THR A 403 -11.54 16.82 -18.55
N TRP A 404 -10.63 15.93 -19.03
CA TRP A 404 -10.09 15.97 -20.39
C TRP A 404 -10.01 14.54 -20.95
N ALA A 405 -11.12 14.03 -21.46
CA ALA A 405 -11.08 12.83 -22.28
C ALA A 405 -10.96 13.23 -23.76
N SER A 406 -9.96 12.74 -24.45
CA SER A 406 -9.73 12.98 -25.88
C SER A 406 -10.85 12.43 -26.77
N ASP A 407 -11.67 11.51 -26.23
CA ASP A 407 -12.80 10.87 -26.90
C ASP A 407 -14.15 11.53 -26.60
N HIS A 408 -14.15 12.74 -26.03
CA HIS A 408 -15.35 13.48 -25.61
C HIS A 408 -16.26 12.72 -24.63
N SER A 409 -15.77 11.64 -23.98
CA SER A 409 -16.48 10.96 -22.91
C SER A 409 -16.34 11.78 -21.61
N TYR A 410 -17.41 12.45 -21.24
CA TYR A 410 -17.50 13.21 -19.98
C TYR A 410 -17.66 12.26 -18.82
N VAL A 411 -16.61 12.07 -18.05
CA VAL A 411 -16.50 10.99 -17.05
C VAL A 411 -16.43 11.49 -15.60
N SER A 412 -16.79 12.74 -15.32
CA SER A 412 -16.87 13.23 -13.94
C SER A 412 -18.28 13.03 -13.39
N HIS A 413 -18.39 12.29 -12.27
CA HIS A 413 -19.68 12.04 -11.63
C HIS A 413 -19.54 11.96 -10.12
N THR A 414 -20.66 12.03 -9.43
CA THR A 414 -20.79 11.95 -7.98
C THR A 414 -21.91 10.99 -7.65
N CYS A 415 -21.74 10.19 -6.61
CA CYS A 415 -22.78 9.32 -6.07
C CYS A 415 -22.94 9.55 -4.57
N ALA A 416 -24.15 9.36 -4.07
CA ALA A 416 -24.48 9.45 -2.65
C ALA A 416 -25.47 8.38 -2.24
N ILE A 417 -25.46 8.00 -0.96
CA ILE A 417 -26.48 7.21 -0.32
C ILE A 417 -27.42 8.18 0.40
N ALA A 418 -28.72 8.11 0.07
CA ALA A 418 -29.73 9.02 0.61
C ALA A 418 -31.08 8.31 0.82
N LEU A 419 -31.97 8.96 1.54
CA LEU A 419 -33.31 8.45 1.79
C LEU A 419 -34.21 8.68 0.58
N THR A 420 -35.02 7.69 0.25
CA THR A 420 -36.12 7.74 -0.72
C THR A 420 -37.44 7.63 0.02
N ARG A 421 -38.32 8.60 -0.12
CA ARG A 421 -39.68 8.53 0.36
C ARG A 421 -40.53 7.72 -0.62
N THR A 422 -41.19 6.68 -0.13
CA THR A 422 -42.15 5.87 -0.88
C THR A 422 -43.55 5.97 -0.23
N PRO A 423 -44.62 5.62 -0.93
CA PRO A 423 -45.97 5.60 -0.33
C PRO A 423 -46.08 4.66 0.88
N THR A 424 -45.21 3.65 0.97
CA THR A 424 -45.23 2.63 2.02
C THR A 424 -44.18 2.87 3.11
N GLY A 425 -43.35 3.96 3.02
CA GLY A 425 -42.34 4.25 4.02
C GLY A 425 -41.12 4.95 3.43
N THR A 426 -39.96 4.67 4.02
CA THR A 426 -38.68 5.27 3.58
C THR A 426 -37.68 4.15 3.34
N THR A 427 -37.03 4.19 2.18
CA THR A 427 -35.89 3.31 1.83
C THR A 427 -34.59 4.12 1.81
N THR A 428 -33.46 3.41 1.80
CA THR A 428 -32.14 3.98 1.61
C THR A 428 -31.62 3.50 0.25
N ASP A 429 -31.30 4.43 -0.63
CA ASP A 429 -30.93 4.13 -2.01
C ASP A 429 -29.66 4.88 -2.42
N VAL A 430 -29.04 4.44 -3.52
CA VAL A 430 -27.93 5.13 -4.16
C VAL A 430 -28.48 6.08 -5.22
N TYR A 431 -27.95 7.29 -5.24
CA TYR A 431 -28.20 8.32 -6.25
C TYR A 431 -26.89 8.73 -6.88
N CYS A 432 -26.84 8.82 -8.22
CA CYS A 432 -25.67 9.30 -8.94
C CYS A 432 -26.05 10.44 -9.89
N TRP A 433 -25.09 11.34 -10.17
CA TRP A 433 -25.25 12.46 -11.08
C TRP A 433 -23.91 12.87 -11.71
N GLY A 434 -23.95 13.69 -12.77
CA GLY A 434 -22.81 14.03 -13.58
C GLY A 434 -22.77 13.24 -14.87
N GLY A 435 -21.58 12.96 -15.39
CA GLY A 435 -21.39 12.22 -16.63
C GLY A 435 -21.95 10.80 -16.58
N ALA A 436 -22.64 10.38 -17.65
CA ALA A 436 -23.26 9.05 -17.74
C ALA A 436 -22.84 8.25 -19.00
N GLY A 437 -21.96 8.79 -19.83
CA GLY A 437 -21.61 8.21 -21.14
C GLY A 437 -21.04 6.78 -21.10
N ARG A 438 -20.49 6.36 -19.97
CA ARG A 438 -19.97 5.01 -19.74
C ARG A 438 -20.89 4.15 -18.85
N GLY A 439 -22.10 4.64 -18.49
CA GLY A 439 -23.02 3.97 -17.59
C GLY A 439 -22.72 4.17 -16.10
N GLN A 440 -21.72 4.98 -15.75
CA GLN A 440 -21.23 5.18 -14.38
C GLN A 440 -22.25 5.84 -13.43
N SER A 441 -23.28 6.49 -13.93
CA SER A 441 -24.39 7.04 -13.15
C SER A 441 -25.50 6.04 -12.84
N GLY A 442 -25.38 4.78 -13.28
CA GLY A 442 -26.38 3.74 -13.03
C GLY A 442 -27.67 3.84 -13.85
N SER A 443 -27.79 4.86 -14.69
CA SER A 443 -28.94 5.08 -15.60
C SER A 443 -28.51 5.94 -16.79
N PRO A 444 -29.23 5.86 -17.93
CA PRO A 444 -28.99 6.74 -19.07
C PRO A 444 -29.27 8.20 -18.70
N GLY A 445 -28.31 9.09 -18.93
CA GLY A 445 -28.51 10.52 -18.73
C GLY A 445 -29.37 11.17 -19.81
N THR A 446 -30.17 12.15 -19.45
CA THR A 446 -31.09 12.88 -20.33
C THR A 446 -30.58 14.27 -20.72
N GLY A 447 -29.54 14.77 -20.05
CA GLY A 447 -28.95 16.07 -20.30
C GLY A 447 -27.93 16.08 -21.43
N PRO A 448 -27.39 17.28 -21.80
CA PRO A 448 -26.30 17.40 -22.76
C PRO A 448 -25.14 16.47 -22.40
N PHE A 449 -24.56 15.81 -23.41
CA PHE A 449 -23.46 14.85 -23.27
C PHE A 449 -23.83 13.59 -22.47
N GLY A 450 -25.12 13.24 -22.34
CA GLY A 450 -25.60 12.11 -21.56
C GLY A 450 -25.41 12.30 -20.04
N ALA A 451 -25.40 13.54 -19.55
CA ALA A 451 -25.19 13.83 -18.13
C ALA A 451 -26.49 13.93 -17.34
N HIS A 452 -26.44 13.62 -16.07
CA HIS A 452 -27.47 13.94 -15.07
C HIS A 452 -27.06 15.22 -14.33
N PHE A 453 -27.85 16.30 -14.48
CA PHE A 453 -27.61 17.56 -13.76
C PHE A 453 -28.21 17.58 -12.34
N GLN A 454 -28.99 16.56 -12.00
CA GLN A 454 -29.54 16.32 -10.67
C GLN A 454 -29.36 14.84 -10.31
N PRO A 455 -29.37 14.50 -9.01
CA PRO A 455 -29.30 13.12 -8.57
C PRO A 455 -30.37 12.24 -9.22
N ALA A 456 -29.95 11.14 -9.83
CA ALA A 456 -30.81 10.10 -10.38
C ALA A 456 -30.61 8.81 -9.56
N LYS A 457 -31.71 8.13 -9.20
CA LYS A 457 -31.66 6.87 -8.47
C LYS A 457 -31.00 5.80 -9.33
N VAL A 458 -30.14 4.98 -8.69
CA VAL A 458 -29.56 3.78 -9.28
C VAL A 458 -30.49 2.60 -8.96
N ASP A 459 -31.03 1.98 -10.00
CA ASP A 459 -31.91 0.83 -9.86
C ASP A 459 -31.13 -0.50 -9.89
N GLY A 460 -31.71 -1.57 -9.35
CA GLY A 460 -31.17 -2.94 -9.44
C GLY A 460 -30.16 -3.33 -8.34
N LEU A 461 -29.99 -2.53 -7.30
CA LEU A 461 -29.27 -2.96 -6.11
C LEU A 461 -30.19 -3.83 -5.23
N PRO A 462 -29.76 -5.05 -4.79
CA PRO A 462 -30.66 -6.02 -4.16
C PRO A 462 -30.91 -5.79 -2.66
N GLY A 463 -30.28 -4.80 -2.04
CA GLY A 463 -30.35 -4.60 -0.59
C GLY A 463 -30.08 -3.18 -0.16
N VAL A 464 -29.72 -2.99 1.11
CA VAL A 464 -29.46 -1.68 1.71
C VAL A 464 -28.00 -1.27 1.44
N PRO A 465 -27.75 -0.15 0.72
CA PRO A 465 -26.41 0.33 0.50
C PRO A 465 -25.81 0.87 1.81
N LEU A 466 -24.58 0.44 2.10
CA LEU A 466 -23.82 0.80 3.29
C LEU A 466 -22.71 1.82 2.97
N ARG A 467 -22.11 1.71 1.77
CA ARG A 467 -21.03 2.57 1.29
C ARG A 467 -21.07 2.71 -0.22
N ILE A 468 -20.69 3.88 -0.70
CA ILE A 468 -20.56 4.19 -2.12
C ILE A 468 -19.16 4.73 -2.40
N GLU A 469 -18.51 4.21 -3.43
CA GLU A 469 -17.22 4.67 -3.91
C GLU A 469 -17.25 4.86 -5.43
N VAL A 470 -16.57 5.89 -5.89
CA VAL A 470 -16.61 6.35 -7.28
C VAL A 470 -15.21 6.40 -7.85
N GLY A 471 -15.00 5.75 -9.00
CA GLY A 471 -13.81 5.90 -9.84
C GLY A 471 -14.04 6.86 -11.00
N ILE A 472 -13.10 6.93 -11.97
CA ILE A 472 -13.23 7.86 -13.10
C ILE A 472 -14.53 7.62 -13.90
N ALA A 473 -14.79 6.38 -14.27
CA ALA A 473 -15.88 6.00 -15.15
C ALA A 473 -16.69 4.79 -14.65
N HIS A 474 -16.58 4.48 -13.36
CA HIS A 474 -17.33 3.40 -12.72
C HIS A 474 -17.66 3.76 -11.28
N SER A 475 -18.63 3.09 -10.70
CA SER A 475 -19.05 3.23 -9.30
C SER A 475 -19.18 1.86 -8.68
N CYS A 476 -18.92 1.75 -7.38
CA CYS A 476 -19.08 0.52 -6.60
C CYS A 476 -19.82 0.81 -5.30
N ALA A 477 -20.78 -0.04 -4.94
CA ALA A 477 -21.50 0.02 -3.68
C ALA A 477 -21.29 -1.25 -2.86
N LEU A 478 -21.06 -1.09 -1.57
CA LEU A 478 -21.17 -2.16 -0.59
C LEU A 478 -22.64 -2.21 -0.14
N VAL A 479 -23.27 -3.36 -0.29
CA VAL A 479 -24.70 -3.55 -0.06
C VAL A 479 -24.91 -4.66 0.96
N ASN A 480 -25.77 -4.42 1.93
CA ASN A 480 -26.26 -5.47 2.83
C ASN A 480 -27.50 -6.14 2.19
N ASN A 481 -27.31 -7.35 1.69
CA ASN A 481 -28.33 -8.16 1.06
C ASN A 481 -28.71 -9.33 1.99
N GLY A 482 -29.77 -9.15 2.80
CA GLY A 482 -30.23 -10.19 3.71
C GLY A 482 -29.22 -10.63 4.78
N GLY A 483 -28.31 -9.75 5.19
CA GLY A 483 -27.23 -10.04 6.15
C GLY A 483 -25.87 -10.27 5.50
N ASN A 484 -25.81 -10.59 4.21
CA ASN A 484 -24.59 -10.73 3.44
C ASN A 484 -24.14 -9.36 2.92
N LYS A 485 -22.88 -9.03 3.10
CA LYS A 485 -22.27 -7.82 2.57
C LYS A 485 -21.61 -8.13 1.23
N GLU A 486 -22.18 -7.61 0.16
CA GLU A 486 -21.80 -7.85 -1.23
C GLU A 486 -21.37 -6.56 -1.90
N VAL A 487 -20.49 -6.66 -2.89
CA VAL A 487 -20.01 -5.51 -3.68
C VAL A 487 -20.66 -5.55 -5.06
N TYR A 488 -21.29 -4.47 -5.45
CA TYR A 488 -21.86 -4.25 -6.78
C TYR A 488 -21.16 -3.08 -7.46
N CYS A 489 -20.72 -3.26 -8.70
CA CYS A 489 -20.10 -2.21 -9.49
C CYS A 489 -20.83 -1.99 -10.81
N TRP A 490 -20.78 -0.77 -11.35
CA TRP A 490 -21.36 -0.40 -12.65
C TRP A 490 -20.55 0.70 -13.33
N GLY A 491 -20.73 0.90 -14.62
CA GLY A 491 -19.96 1.82 -15.44
C GLY A 491 -19.09 1.11 -16.47
N ASP A 492 -17.94 1.69 -16.76
CA ASP A 492 -16.94 1.15 -17.71
C ASP A 492 -16.24 -0.09 -17.17
N ASN A 493 -15.93 -1.06 -18.06
CA ASN A 493 -15.25 -2.32 -17.71
C ASN A 493 -14.09 -2.67 -18.67
N LYS A 494 -13.66 -1.75 -19.50
CA LYS A 494 -12.60 -2.04 -20.49
C LYS A 494 -11.31 -2.57 -19.88
N LEU A 495 -11.04 -2.22 -18.63
CA LEU A 495 -9.84 -2.58 -17.89
C LEU A 495 -10.12 -3.55 -16.72
N GLY A 496 -11.34 -4.12 -16.65
CA GLY A 496 -11.73 -5.04 -15.59
C GLY A 496 -12.24 -4.37 -14.31
N GLN A 497 -12.53 -3.06 -14.32
CA GLN A 497 -12.88 -2.31 -13.12
C GLN A 497 -14.21 -2.68 -12.48
N LEU A 498 -15.05 -3.49 -13.13
CA LEU A 498 -16.27 -4.06 -12.53
C LEU A 498 -16.01 -5.36 -11.75
N GLY A 499 -14.83 -5.96 -11.87
CA GLY A 499 -14.46 -7.17 -11.13
C GLY A 499 -15.36 -8.39 -11.42
N LYS A 500 -15.92 -8.48 -12.63
CA LYS A 500 -16.98 -9.44 -13.00
C LYS A 500 -16.48 -10.88 -13.15
N GLY A 501 -15.19 -11.10 -13.38
CA GLY A 501 -14.57 -12.41 -13.58
C GLY A 501 -13.61 -12.45 -14.76
N ASN A 502 -12.79 -13.51 -14.82
CA ASN A 502 -11.73 -13.70 -15.81
C ASN A 502 -12.18 -14.50 -17.06
N ASP A 503 -13.39 -15.07 -17.05
CA ASP A 503 -13.92 -15.81 -18.20
C ASP A 503 -14.18 -14.90 -19.41
N ASN A 504 -14.25 -15.47 -20.61
CA ASN A 504 -14.41 -14.71 -21.85
C ASN A 504 -15.73 -13.92 -21.91
N ALA A 505 -16.81 -14.44 -21.31
CA ALA A 505 -18.10 -13.77 -21.26
C ALA A 505 -18.03 -12.51 -20.37
N SER A 506 -17.39 -12.62 -19.21
CA SER A 506 -17.18 -11.50 -18.27
C SER A 506 -16.26 -10.43 -18.85
N LYS A 507 -15.17 -10.82 -19.54
CA LYS A 507 -14.26 -9.88 -20.24
C LYS A 507 -14.92 -9.19 -21.45
N ALA A 508 -15.92 -9.81 -22.08
CA ALA A 508 -16.68 -9.23 -23.18
C ALA A 508 -17.57 -8.05 -22.73
N ILE A 509 -17.90 -7.94 -21.43
CA ILE A 509 -18.68 -6.82 -20.89
C ILE A 509 -17.78 -5.59 -20.86
N GLN A 510 -17.98 -4.68 -21.84
CA GLN A 510 -17.19 -3.44 -21.93
C GLN A 510 -17.73 -2.32 -21.02
N LYS A 511 -19.01 -2.35 -20.69
CA LYS A 511 -19.67 -1.43 -19.75
C LYS A 511 -21.00 -2.00 -19.27
N SER A 512 -21.46 -1.57 -18.09
CA SER A 512 -22.81 -1.87 -17.59
C SER A 512 -23.37 -0.62 -16.89
N SER A 513 -24.56 -0.19 -17.28
CA SER A 513 -25.30 0.84 -16.51
C SER A 513 -26.06 0.24 -15.34
N ASN A 514 -26.28 -1.08 -15.33
CA ASN A 514 -26.87 -1.76 -14.19
C ASN A 514 -25.80 -2.27 -13.24
N PRO A 515 -26.01 -2.21 -11.92
CA PRO A 515 -25.11 -2.81 -10.95
C PRO A 515 -24.88 -4.30 -11.24
N VAL A 516 -23.62 -4.72 -11.28
CA VAL A 516 -23.21 -6.13 -11.43
C VAL A 516 -22.47 -6.57 -10.19
N LEU A 517 -22.76 -7.77 -9.71
CA LEU A 517 -22.06 -8.37 -8.58
C LEU A 517 -20.59 -8.58 -8.93
N VAL A 518 -19.71 -8.15 -8.05
CA VAL A 518 -18.27 -8.43 -8.15
C VAL A 518 -18.06 -9.93 -7.96
N HIS A 519 -17.21 -10.53 -8.80
CA HIS A 519 -16.96 -11.96 -8.79
C HIS A 519 -16.54 -12.48 -7.42
N SER A 520 -17.13 -13.60 -7.02
CA SER A 520 -16.83 -14.28 -5.75
C SER A 520 -16.55 -15.75 -6.02
N GLY A 521 -15.75 -16.40 -5.20
CA GLY A 521 -15.34 -17.78 -5.35
C GLY A 521 -13.82 -17.93 -5.40
N ASP A 522 -13.32 -19.05 -5.93
CA ASP A 522 -11.91 -19.44 -5.84
C ASP A 522 -10.92 -18.44 -6.44
N ASP A 523 -11.31 -17.72 -7.49
CA ASP A 523 -10.52 -16.69 -8.17
C ASP A 523 -11.11 -15.27 -8.01
N GLY A 524 -11.86 -15.02 -6.92
CA GLY A 524 -12.52 -13.76 -6.60
C GLY A 524 -12.55 -13.44 -5.11
N LEU A 525 -13.58 -12.71 -4.66
CA LEU A 525 -13.79 -12.46 -3.23
C LEU A 525 -14.17 -13.76 -2.51
N PRO A 526 -13.58 -14.05 -1.34
CA PRO A 526 -13.92 -15.25 -0.56
C PRO A 526 -15.42 -15.30 -0.20
N LEU A 527 -16.08 -16.42 -0.49
CA LEU A 527 -17.51 -16.62 -0.17
C LEU A 527 -17.78 -16.74 1.33
N THR A 528 -16.77 -17.19 2.09
CA THR A 528 -16.87 -17.41 3.55
C THR A 528 -16.66 -16.15 4.36
N GLU A 529 -16.20 -15.06 3.72
CA GLU A 529 -15.82 -13.83 4.38
C GLU A 529 -16.76 -12.68 3.99
N SER A 530 -17.00 -11.78 4.94
CA SER A 530 -17.83 -10.59 4.71
C SER A 530 -16.95 -9.41 4.31
N VAL A 531 -17.41 -8.61 3.35
CA VAL A 531 -16.73 -7.36 2.99
C VAL A 531 -16.87 -6.33 4.10
N VAL A 532 -15.74 -5.75 4.52
CA VAL A 532 -15.68 -4.71 5.58
C VAL A 532 -15.63 -3.31 4.99
N ASP A 533 -14.80 -3.12 3.96
CA ASP A 533 -14.58 -1.83 3.31
C ASP A 533 -14.36 -1.97 1.81
N ILE A 534 -14.68 -0.92 1.06
CA ILE A 534 -14.43 -0.84 -0.38
C ILE A 534 -13.75 0.47 -0.74
N ALA A 535 -13.02 0.46 -1.84
CA ALA A 535 -12.49 1.66 -2.49
C ALA A 535 -12.65 1.55 -4.01
N ALA A 536 -12.93 2.67 -4.65
CA ALA A 536 -12.80 2.83 -6.08
C ALA A 536 -11.79 3.94 -6.38
N GLY A 537 -10.93 3.72 -7.35
CA GLY A 537 -10.01 4.73 -7.86
C GLY A 537 -10.14 4.80 -9.36
N ALA A 538 -9.23 5.47 -10.05
CA ALA A 538 -9.35 5.76 -11.50
C ALA A 538 -10.08 4.67 -12.30
N ASN A 539 -9.47 3.52 -12.50
CA ASN A 539 -10.04 2.40 -13.26
C ASN A 539 -9.89 1.07 -12.50
N ARG A 540 -10.09 1.07 -11.19
CA ARG A 540 -9.99 -0.13 -10.38
C ARG A 540 -10.87 -0.05 -9.14
N GLY A 541 -11.19 -1.22 -8.59
CA GLY A 541 -11.84 -1.38 -7.30
C GLY A 541 -10.97 -2.18 -6.34
N CYS A 542 -11.16 -1.98 -5.04
CA CYS A 542 -10.57 -2.78 -3.98
C CYS A 542 -11.61 -3.07 -2.90
N ALA A 543 -11.44 -4.18 -2.17
CA ALA A 543 -12.23 -4.55 -1.01
C ALA A 543 -11.33 -5.08 0.10
N ILE A 544 -11.72 -4.82 1.36
CA ILE A 544 -11.16 -5.47 2.54
C ILE A 544 -12.21 -6.45 3.07
N MET A 545 -11.77 -7.66 3.35
CA MET A 545 -12.60 -8.72 3.91
C MET A 545 -12.54 -8.77 5.44
N SER A 546 -13.44 -9.51 6.07
CA SER A 546 -13.48 -9.68 7.53
C SER A 546 -12.24 -10.39 8.08
N ASP A 547 -11.58 -11.20 7.27
CA ASP A 547 -10.27 -11.80 7.57
C ASP A 547 -9.09 -10.83 7.42
N LYS A 548 -9.37 -9.55 7.15
CA LYS A 548 -8.41 -8.44 7.03
C LYS A 548 -7.55 -8.46 5.76
N ARG A 549 -7.81 -9.36 4.82
CA ARG A 549 -7.13 -9.37 3.51
C ARG A 549 -7.71 -8.31 2.59
N SER A 550 -6.87 -7.77 1.72
CA SER A 550 -7.24 -6.80 0.69
C SER A 550 -7.23 -7.46 -0.68
N TYR A 551 -8.27 -7.22 -1.45
CA TYR A 551 -8.42 -7.68 -2.83
C TYR A 551 -8.63 -6.50 -3.74
N CYS A 552 -7.90 -6.42 -4.86
CA CYS A 552 -8.06 -5.37 -5.85
C CYS A 552 -8.30 -5.95 -7.25
N TRP A 553 -8.97 -5.20 -8.10
CA TRP A 553 -9.27 -5.56 -9.50
C TRP A 553 -9.28 -4.32 -10.39
N GLY A 554 -9.13 -4.49 -11.71
CA GLY A 554 -9.08 -3.44 -12.71
C GLY A 554 -7.67 -3.20 -13.23
N LEU A 555 -7.32 -1.97 -13.51
CA LEU A 555 -6.06 -1.51 -14.08
C LEU A 555 -4.84 -1.82 -13.18
N ASN A 556 -3.76 -2.38 -13.79
CA ASN A 556 -2.52 -2.75 -13.11
C ASN A 556 -1.22 -2.30 -13.81
N ASP A 557 -1.26 -1.31 -14.67
CA ASP A 557 -0.10 -0.84 -15.45
C ASP A 557 1.08 -0.33 -14.61
N ASN A 558 0.84 0.10 -13.38
CA ASN A 558 1.86 0.56 -12.43
C ASN A 558 1.97 -0.33 -11.16
N GLY A 559 1.40 -1.54 -11.16
CA GLY A 559 1.41 -2.43 -10.00
C GLY A 559 0.40 -2.06 -8.91
N GLN A 560 -0.63 -1.27 -9.24
CA GLN A 560 -1.60 -0.77 -8.25
C GLN A 560 -2.58 -1.80 -7.73
N ILE A 561 -2.59 -3.03 -8.24
CA ILE A 561 -3.28 -4.20 -7.66
C ILE A 561 -2.52 -4.72 -6.43
N GLY A 562 -1.19 -4.65 -6.44
CA GLY A 562 -0.36 -5.09 -5.30
C GLY A 562 -0.09 -6.59 -5.26
N ASP A 563 -0.27 -7.30 -6.36
CA ASP A 563 -0.13 -8.75 -6.50
C ASP A 563 1.27 -9.19 -6.99
N GLY A 564 2.25 -8.29 -6.96
CA GLY A 564 3.61 -8.54 -7.45
C GLY A 564 3.75 -8.41 -8.96
N THR A 565 2.70 -8.04 -9.69
CA THR A 565 2.72 -7.84 -11.14
C THR A 565 2.48 -6.38 -11.51
N SER A 566 2.89 -6.00 -12.72
CA SER A 566 2.59 -4.70 -13.32
C SER A 566 2.59 -4.81 -14.85
N GLY A 567 2.00 -3.81 -15.53
CA GLY A 567 1.83 -3.81 -16.99
C GLY A 567 0.38 -3.97 -17.41
N SER A 568 0.02 -3.43 -18.54
CA SER A 568 -1.37 -3.42 -19.05
C SER A 568 -1.92 -4.84 -19.32
N GLU A 569 -1.05 -5.81 -19.59
CA GLU A 569 -1.38 -7.23 -19.75
C GLU A 569 -1.76 -7.89 -18.42
N ASN A 570 -1.42 -7.26 -17.29
CA ASN A 570 -1.70 -7.74 -15.94
C ASN A 570 -2.93 -7.07 -15.30
N ASN A 571 -3.83 -6.47 -16.10
CA ASN A 571 -5.11 -6.01 -15.61
C ASN A 571 -5.93 -7.19 -15.06
N ARG A 572 -6.63 -6.97 -13.94
CA ARG A 572 -7.40 -8.02 -13.24
C ARG A 572 -8.89 -7.81 -13.46
N PHE A 573 -9.55 -8.78 -14.07
CA PHE A 573 -11.00 -8.80 -14.25
C PHE A 573 -11.73 -9.47 -13.09
N SER A 574 -10.99 -10.19 -12.23
CA SER A 574 -11.43 -10.71 -10.93
C SER A 574 -10.69 -10.03 -9.79
N PRO A 575 -11.29 -9.92 -8.60
CA PRO A 575 -10.58 -9.53 -7.38
C PRO A 575 -9.36 -10.43 -7.15
N THR A 576 -8.21 -9.82 -6.96
CA THR A 576 -6.92 -10.47 -6.73
C THR A 576 -6.33 -9.98 -5.42
N GLU A 577 -5.83 -10.87 -4.59
CA GLU A 577 -5.25 -10.53 -3.28
C GLU A 577 -3.99 -9.68 -3.43
N SER A 578 -3.91 -8.59 -2.66
CA SER A 578 -2.71 -7.76 -2.55
C SER A 578 -1.73 -8.38 -1.57
N LEU A 579 -0.45 -8.45 -1.95
CA LEU A 579 0.59 -9.13 -1.16
C LEU A 579 1.24 -8.17 -0.17
N PHE A 580 0.98 -8.36 1.13
CA PHE A 580 1.62 -7.60 2.20
C PHE A 580 2.78 -8.37 2.80
N LEU A 581 3.99 -7.81 2.70
CA LEU A 581 5.20 -8.38 3.25
C LEU A 581 5.51 -7.73 4.61
N ARG A 582 5.74 -8.53 5.68
CA ARG A 582 6.17 -8.03 6.99
C ARG A 582 7.55 -8.57 7.35
N PRO A 583 8.42 -7.74 7.95
CA PRO A 583 9.62 -8.25 8.60
C PRO A 583 9.24 -9.14 9.79
N VAL A 584 9.90 -10.28 9.89
CA VAL A 584 9.75 -11.19 11.04
C VAL A 584 10.32 -10.52 12.28
N GLN A 585 9.50 -10.27 13.29
CA GLN A 585 10.01 -9.96 14.62
C GLN A 585 10.77 -11.18 15.13
N ASN A 586 12.08 -11.01 15.37
CA ASN A 586 12.92 -12.04 15.98
C ASN A 586 12.32 -12.45 17.34
N ARG A 587 11.62 -13.59 17.41
CA ARG A 587 11.50 -14.32 18.66
C ARG A 587 12.77 -15.15 18.77
N TYR A 588 13.68 -14.72 19.63
CA TYR A 588 14.75 -15.56 20.12
C TYR A 588 14.07 -16.71 20.88
N ILE A 589 14.12 -17.90 20.31
CA ILE A 589 13.90 -19.14 21.06
C ILE A 589 15.29 -19.51 21.58
N TYR A 590 15.48 -19.36 22.89
CA TYR A 590 16.66 -19.87 23.60
C TYR A 590 16.64 -21.41 23.62
#